data_5a9be9bab56d09014f3a66df976ca477
#
_entry.id   5a9be9bab56d09014f3a66df976ca477
#
_cell.length_a   1.000
_cell.length_b   1.000
_cell.length_c   1.000
_cell.angle_alpha   90.00
_cell.angle_beta   90.00
_cell.angle_gamma   90.00
#
_symmetry.space_group_name_H-M   'P 1'
#
loop_
_entity.id
_entity.type
_entity.pdbx_description
1 polymer ?
#
loop_
_entity_poly.entity_id
_entity_poly.type
_entity_poly.pdbx_seq_one_letter_code
_entity_poly.pdbx_strand_id
1 'polypeptide(L)'
;MALPKLERKKKATGTNDRRNVWLLIITTILLVVSVALFMPPDKKINQGLDIQGGLSVVLTASTTDGTDITDADMETSRAIIENRVNALGASEAVVQLQGRNQILVQIPGLSDTETALATIGKTGKLEFARFDSFTDSDVVSKINSGQYGQESTVTDAFGNQFPSGQKQTLKVAEGTYTPLITGENIKNVTVDRASETATTYAVNLTLDSAGTQAFANATKELAPTKGKIVIILDGEVQSAPAVQSEIPTGNVSITGNYTQDEAKNLKTILESGSLPVSFSFSQSQVVGPTLGQDALASGVVVALLG
;
A
#
# COMPACT_ATOMS: atom_id res chain seq x y z
N MET A 1 -22.31 78.56 62.57
CA MET A 1 -21.24 77.68 62.12
C MET A 1 -21.86 76.67 61.16
N ALA A 2 -21.77 76.95 59.85
CA ALA A 2 -22.46 76.19 58.82
C ALA A 2 -21.47 75.20 58.15
N LEU A 3 -21.84 73.89 58.11
CA LEU A 3 -21.05 72.87 57.51
C LEU A 3 -21.15 72.93 55.97
N PRO A 4 -20.07 72.71 55.18
CA PRO A 4 -20.11 72.74 53.72
C PRO A 4 -20.72 71.46 53.16
N LYS A 5 -21.66 71.67 52.24
CA LYS A 5 -22.28 70.61 51.44
C LYS A 5 -21.23 69.98 50.46
N LEU A 6 -20.95 68.70 50.61
CA LEU A 6 -20.13 67.94 49.63
C LEU A 6 -20.97 67.70 48.38
N GLU A 7 -20.68 68.39 47.31
CA GLU A 7 -21.16 68.09 45.95
C GLU A 7 -20.53 66.80 45.43
N ARG A 8 -21.33 65.71 45.27
CA ARG A 8 -20.95 64.50 44.52
C ARG A 8 -20.88 64.84 43.03
N LYS A 9 -19.68 64.99 42.49
CA LYS A 9 -19.45 65.00 41.06
C LYS A 9 -19.95 63.71 40.46
N LYS A 10 -21.07 63.72 39.68
CA LYS A 10 -21.50 62.62 38.81
C LYS A 10 -20.44 62.45 37.73
N LYS A 11 -19.69 61.35 37.75
CA LYS A 11 -18.83 60.89 36.64
C LYS A 11 -19.69 60.69 35.40
N ALA A 12 -19.42 61.41 34.33
CA ALA A 12 -19.99 61.20 33.03
C ALA A 12 -19.43 59.92 32.45
N THR A 13 -20.15 58.83 32.59
CA THR A 13 -19.92 57.51 32.00
C THR A 13 -20.88 57.35 30.81
N GLY A 14 -20.57 57.90 29.64
CA GLY A 14 -21.53 57.87 28.54
C GLY A 14 -21.00 57.59 27.16
N THR A 15 -19.73 57.76 26.88
CA THR A 15 -19.18 57.60 25.51
C THR A 15 -18.16 56.49 25.35
N ASN A 16 -17.50 56.08 26.40
CA ASN A 16 -16.52 54.98 26.37
C ASN A 16 -17.21 53.60 26.45
N ASP A 17 -18.37 53.49 27.08
CA ASP A 17 -19.07 52.19 27.25
C ASP A 17 -19.54 51.61 25.92
N ARG A 18 -20.10 52.46 25.03
CA ARG A 18 -20.54 51.98 23.70
C ARG A 18 -19.35 51.47 22.85
N ARG A 19 -18.22 52.14 22.89
CA ARG A 19 -17.01 51.74 22.16
C ARG A 19 -16.42 50.47 22.75
N ASN A 20 -16.41 50.33 24.05
CA ASN A 20 -15.93 49.13 24.73
C ASN A 20 -16.86 47.93 24.47
N VAL A 21 -18.18 48.11 24.44
CA VAL A 21 -19.16 47.07 24.07
C VAL A 21 -18.98 46.63 22.62
N TRP A 22 -18.77 47.56 21.68
CA TRP A 22 -18.48 47.25 20.29
C TRP A 22 -17.16 46.45 20.12
N LEU A 23 -16.11 46.85 20.81
CA LEU A 23 -14.84 46.15 20.83
C LEU A 23 -15.00 44.73 21.41
N LEU A 24 -15.79 44.55 22.47
CA LEU A 24 -16.07 43.27 23.07
C LEU A 24 -16.86 42.37 22.12
N ILE A 25 -17.86 42.91 21.39
CA ILE A 25 -18.60 42.16 20.36
C ILE A 25 -17.66 41.72 19.23
N ILE A 26 -16.81 42.61 18.72
CA ILE A 26 -15.87 42.29 17.63
C ILE A 26 -14.87 41.23 18.09
N THR A 27 -14.31 41.33 19.29
CA THR A 27 -13.37 40.33 19.82
C THR A 27 -14.03 38.97 20.02
N THR A 28 -15.29 38.97 20.51
CA THR A 28 -16.07 37.73 20.67
C THR A 28 -16.38 37.07 19.32
N ILE A 29 -16.79 37.89 18.32
CA ILE A 29 -17.04 37.36 16.96
C ILE A 29 -15.74 36.81 16.37
N LEU A 30 -14.61 37.48 16.52
CA LEU A 30 -13.33 37.04 16.03
C LEU A 30 -12.87 35.74 16.71
N LEU A 31 -13.13 35.61 18.00
CA LEU A 31 -12.85 34.36 18.76
C LEU A 31 -13.75 33.22 18.31
N VAL A 32 -15.04 33.46 18.12
CA VAL A 32 -15.99 32.44 17.61
C VAL A 32 -15.62 32.02 16.19
N VAL A 33 -15.26 32.96 15.31
CA VAL A 33 -14.80 32.66 13.95
C VAL A 33 -13.49 31.88 13.99
N SER A 34 -12.54 32.24 14.85
CA SER A 34 -11.30 31.50 15.04
C SER A 34 -11.53 30.06 15.49
N VAL A 35 -12.39 29.87 16.49
CA VAL A 35 -12.78 28.52 16.95
C VAL A 35 -13.50 27.73 15.84
N ALA A 36 -14.42 28.36 15.11
CA ALA A 36 -15.16 27.71 14.03
C ALA A 36 -14.25 27.33 12.85
N LEU A 37 -13.21 28.14 12.57
CA LEU A 37 -12.21 27.81 11.55
C LEU A 37 -11.29 26.66 11.98
N PHE A 38 -11.13 26.43 13.28
CA PHE A 38 -10.30 25.35 13.83
C PHE A 38 -11.07 24.04 14.07
N MET A 39 -12.38 24.09 14.19
CA MET A 39 -13.21 22.89 14.36
C MET A 39 -13.61 22.26 13.03
N PRO A 40 -13.59 20.93 12.86
CA PRO A 40 -13.07 19.94 13.79
C PRO A 40 -11.54 19.81 13.70
N PRO A 41 -10.83 19.75 14.84
CA PRO A 41 -9.36 19.69 14.88
C PRO A 41 -8.79 18.43 14.22
N ASP A 42 -9.54 17.32 14.25
CA ASP A 42 -9.15 16.00 13.72
C ASP A 42 -8.85 16.04 12.21
N LYS A 43 -9.39 17.01 11.47
CA LYS A 43 -9.18 17.17 10.01
C LYS A 43 -8.06 18.15 9.64
N LYS A 44 -7.52 18.88 10.62
CA LYS A 44 -6.57 19.97 10.37
C LYS A 44 -5.22 19.78 11.04
N ILE A 45 -5.14 18.88 12.01
CA ILE A 45 -3.90 18.56 12.72
C ILE A 45 -3.54 17.13 12.39
N ASN A 46 -2.35 16.96 11.81
CA ASN A 46 -1.78 15.63 11.55
C ASN A 46 -1.57 14.94 12.90
N GLN A 47 -2.36 13.91 13.14
CA GLN A 47 -2.33 13.18 14.39
C GLN A 47 -1.45 11.93 14.20
N GLY A 48 -0.47 11.77 15.07
CA GLY A 48 0.42 10.62 15.04
C GLY A 48 -0.28 9.29 15.36
N LEU A 49 0.46 8.20 15.20
CA LEU A 49 0.01 6.82 15.43
C LEU A 49 -0.61 6.61 16.82
N ASP A 50 -0.12 7.35 17.84
CA ASP A 50 -0.57 7.25 19.23
C ASP A 50 -2.01 7.76 19.43
N ILE A 51 -2.48 8.64 18.53
CA ILE A 51 -3.80 9.28 18.62
C ILE A 51 -4.80 8.62 17.67
N GLN A 52 -4.42 8.43 16.42
CA GLN A 52 -5.30 7.83 15.40
C GLN A 52 -5.29 6.31 15.42
N GLY A 53 -4.31 5.69 16.07
CA GLY A 53 -4.01 4.29 15.88
C GLY A 53 -3.41 4.03 14.50
N GLY A 54 -3.26 2.79 14.10
CA GLY A 54 -2.74 2.40 12.81
C GLY A 54 -1.71 1.29 12.89
N LEU A 55 -0.80 1.22 11.92
CA LEU A 55 0.22 0.20 11.77
C LEU A 55 1.61 0.77 12.04
N SER A 56 2.38 0.10 12.89
CA SER A 56 3.83 0.30 13.03
C SER A 56 4.54 -1.01 12.77
N VAL A 57 5.45 -1.03 11.82
CA VAL A 57 6.18 -2.24 11.43
C VAL A 57 7.65 -1.95 11.21
N VAL A 58 8.50 -2.88 11.65
CA VAL A 58 9.94 -2.89 11.35
C VAL A 58 10.20 -4.01 10.36
N LEU A 59 10.72 -3.63 9.20
CA LEU A 59 11.15 -4.51 8.13
C LEU A 59 12.65 -4.73 8.26
N THR A 60 13.09 -5.97 8.26
CA THR A 60 14.53 -6.33 8.26
C THR A 60 14.90 -6.89 6.89
N ALA A 61 15.86 -6.24 6.24
CA ALA A 61 16.36 -6.66 4.95
C ALA A 61 17.22 -7.94 5.07
N SER A 62 17.09 -8.80 4.10
CA SER A 62 17.89 -10.02 3.92
C SER A 62 18.17 -10.23 2.43
N THR A 63 19.33 -10.84 2.12
CA THR A 63 19.68 -11.30 0.78
C THR A 63 19.58 -12.81 0.70
N THR A 64 19.12 -13.32 -0.43
CA THR A 64 18.96 -14.77 -0.64
C THR A 64 20.28 -15.44 -1.01
N ASP A 65 21.20 -14.68 -1.61
CA ASP A 65 22.49 -15.12 -2.15
C ASP A 65 23.69 -14.80 -1.24
N GLY A 66 23.45 -14.23 -0.06
CA GLY A 66 24.49 -13.87 0.90
C GLY A 66 25.36 -12.67 0.50
N THR A 67 24.90 -11.88 -0.48
CA THR A 67 25.55 -10.62 -0.83
C THR A 67 25.34 -9.57 0.26
N ASP A 68 26.30 -8.66 0.43
CA ASP A 68 26.17 -7.57 1.40
C ASP A 68 25.12 -6.56 0.96
N ILE A 69 24.24 -6.19 1.88
CA ILE A 69 23.23 -5.15 1.67
C ILE A 69 23.93 -3.80 1.67
N THR A 70 23.79 -3.03 0.60
CA THR A 70 24.39 -1.70 0.49
C THR A 70 23.45 -0.61 1.01
N ASP A 71 24.02 0.55 1.37
CA ASP A 71 23.21 1.73 1.75
C ASP A 71 22.34 2.21 0.57
N ALA A 72 22.78 2.01 -0.68
CA ALA A 72 22.00 2.34 -1.87
C ALA A 72 20.78 1.43 -2.03
N ASP A 73 20.92 0.12 -1.73
CA ASP A 73 19.79 -0.82 -1.75
C ASP A 73 18.75 -0.45 -0.70
N MET A 74 19.20 -0.05 0.49
CA MET A 74 18.31 0.35 1.56
C MET A 74 17.57 1.66 1.25
N GLU A 75 18.25 2.66 0.66
CA GLU A 75 17.61 3.93 0.28
C GLU A 75 16.63 3.73 -0.89
N THR A 76 16.98 2.90 -1.87
CA THR A 76 16.07 2.51 -2.96
C THR A 76 14.85 1.79 -2.41
N SER A 77 15.06 0.85 -1.48
CA SER A 77 13.96 0.12 -0.83
C SER A 77 13.06 1.04 -0.03
N ARG A 78 13.63 2.01 0.71
CA ARG A 78 12.88 3.02 1.45
C ARG A 78 11.96 3.80 0.51
N ALA A 79 12.51 4.29 -0.62
CA ALA A 79 11.73 5.06 -1.60
C ALA A 79 10.60 4.23 -2.22
N ILE A 80 10.85 2.96 -2.55
CA ILE A 80 9.83 2.05 -3.09
C ILE A 80 8.73 1.80 -2.06
N ILE A 81 9.09 1.51 -0.81
CA ILE A 81 8.13 1.29 0.28
C ILE A 81 7.30 2.55 0.53
N GLU A 82 7.91 3.74 0.52
CA GLU A 82 7.21 5.01 0.65
C GLU A 82 6.18 5.21 -0.47
N ASN A 83 6.54 4.91 -1.73
CA ASN A 83 5.61 4.96 -2.85
C ASN A 83 4.43 3.98 -2.67
N ARG A 84 4.68 2.76 -2.19
CA ARG A 84 3.63 1.76 -1.92
C ARG A 84 2.67 2.23 -0.84
N VAL A 85 3.20 2.76 0.24
CA VAL A 85 2.42 3.28 1.37
C VAL A 85 1.56 4.48 0.94
N ASN A 86 2.13 5.39 0.15
CA ASN A 86 1.41 6.53 -0.41
C ASN A 86 0.27 6.08 -1.35
N ALA A 87 0.49 5.05 -2.16
CA ALA A 87 -0.52 4.48 -3.05
C ALA A 87 -1.69 3.80 -2.29
N LEU A 88 -1.47 3.36 -1.04
CA LEU A 88 -2.53 2.89 -0.14
C LEU A 88 -3.39 4.04 0.45
N GLY A 89 -3.10 5.29 0.09
CA GLY A 89 -3.81 6.47 0.57
C GLY A 89 -3.31 7.00 1.92
N ALA A 90 -2.20 6.51 2.41
CA ALA A 90 -1.60 6.90 3.69
C ALA A 90 -0.64 8.10 3.50
N SER A 91 -1.19 9.30 3.31
CA SER A 91 -0.41 10.53 3.04
C SER A 91 0.46 11.01 4.20
N GLU A 92 0.30 10.45 5.39
CA GLU A 92 1.01 10.85 6.62
C GLU A 92 1.92 9.75 7.16
N ALA A 93 2.22 8.77 6.32
CA ALA A 93 3.07 7.67 6.71
C ALA A 93 4.53 8.12 6.89
N VAL A 94 5.20 7.50 7.85
CA VAL A 94 6.62 7.70 8.12
C VAL A 94 7.38 6.46 7.68
N VAL A 95 8.32 6.61 6.75
CA VAL A 95 9.19 5.54 6.28
C VAL A 95 10.65 5.96 6.49
N GLN A 96 11.33 5.32 7.43
CA GLN A 96 12.67 5.71 7.86
C GLN A 96 13.62 4.50 7.93
N LEU A 97 14.87 4.73 7.52
CA LEU A 97 15.93 3.76 7.75
C LEU A 97 16.23 3.67 9.26
N GLN A 98 16.37 2.45 9.76
CA GLN A 98 16.73 2.16 11.15
C GLN A 98 17.94 1.23 11.19
N GLY A 99 19.07 1.74 11.67
CA GLY A 99 20.32 0.98 11.61
C GLY A 99 20.78 0.76 10.16
N ARG A 100 21.46 -0.39 9.91
CA ARG A 100 22.06 -0.68 8.61
C ARG A 100 21.15 -1.48 7.65
N ASN A 101 20.22 -2.24 8.21
CA ASN A 101 19.42 -3.19 7.42
C ASN A 101 17.93 -3.22 7.81
N GLN A 102 17.42 -2.16 8.45
CA GLN A 102 16.02 -2.09 8.86
C GLN A 102 15.35 -0.83 8.32
N ILE A 103 14.04 -0.95 8.08
CA ILE A 103 13.15 0.15 7.71
C ILE A 103 11.97 0.14 8.69
N LEU A 104 11.79 1.27 9.39
CA LEU A 104 10.59 1.53 10.18
C LEU A 104 9.53 2.14 9.28
N VAL A 105 8.34 1.55 9.29
CA VAL A 105 7.17 2.05 8.60
C VAL A 105 6.06 2.29 9.60
N GLN A 106 5.53 3.51 9.65
CA GLN A 106 4.42 3.89 10.52
C GLN A 106 3.31 4.51 9.68
N ILE A 107 2.11 3.97 9.77
CA ILE A 107 0.96 4.38 8.97
C ILE A 107 -0.20 4.71 9.92
N PRO A 108 -0.39 6.00 10.27
CA PRO A 108 -1.50 6.42 11.11
C PRO A 108 -2.85 6.24 10.40
N GLY A 109 -3.90 5.95 11.17
CA GLY A 109 -5.28 5.90 10.68
C GLY A 109 -5.59 4.79 9.69
N LEU A 110 -4.68 3.83 9.50
CA LEU A 110 -4.88 2.71 8.59
C LEU A 110 -5.86 1.69 9.19
N SER A 111 -6.96 1.40 8.46
CA SER A 111 -7.96 0.42 8.87
C SER A 111 -7.64 -1.00 8.38
N ASP A 112 -7.10 -1.14 7.17
CA ASP A 112 -6.75 -2.41 6.56
C ASP A 112 -5.25 -2.68 6.68
N THR A 113 -4.85 -3.18 7.85
CA THR A 113 -3.46 -3.48 8.17
C THR A 113 -2.95 -4.73 7.45
N GLU A 114 -3.82 -5.69 7.13
CA GLU A 114 -3.46 -6.93 6.47
C GLU A 114 -3.05 -6.68 5.01
N THR A 115 -3.87 -5.95 4.27
CA THR A 115 -3.56 -5.53 2.90
C THR A 115 -2.28 -4.69 2.84
N ALA A 116 -2.08 -3.78 3.80
CA ALA A 116 -0.87 -2.97 3.84
C ALA A 116 0.38 -3.82 4.07
N LEU A 117 0.36 -4.74 5.04
CA LEU A 117 1.47 -5.66 5.28
C LEU A 117 1.77 -6.52 4.03
N ALA A 118 0.72 -7.07 3.40
CA ALA A 118 0.88 -7.86 2.18
C ALA A 118 1.50 -7.05 1.03
N THR A 119 1.16 -5.76 0.90
CA THR A 119 1.67 -4.88 -0.16
C THR A 119 3.11 -4.42 0.11
N ILE A 120 3.40 -4.02 1.35
CA ILE A 120 4.72 -3.51 1.74
C ILE A 120 5.77 -4.62 1.76
N GLY A 121 5.41 -5.82 2.22
CA GLY A 121 6.34 -6.93 2.40
C GLY A 121 6.72 -7.69 1.13
N LYS A 122 5.98 -7.53 0.05
CA LYS A 122 6.27 -8.19 -1.23
C LYS A 122 7.47 -7.55 -1.92
N THR A 123 8.39 -8.38 -2.44
CA THR A 123 9.54 -7.87 -3.21
C THR A 123 9.06 -7.20 -4.51
N GLY A 124 8.07 -7.78 -5.16
CA GLY A 124 7.51 -7.27 -6.42
C GLY A 124 8.37 -7.65 -7.63
N LYS A 125 9.18 -8.68 -7.52
CA LYS A 125 10.00 -9.20 -8.61
C LYS A 125 9.12 -9.96 -9.59
N LEU A 126 8.69 -9.28 -10.67
CA LEU A 126 7.91 -9.88 -11.75
C LEU A 126 8.84 -10.39 -12.83
N GLU A 127 8.66 -11.63 -13.25
CA GLU A 127 9.42 -12.28 -14.30
C GLU A 127 8.48 -13.04 -15.23
N PHE A 128 8.75 -12.98 -16.52
CA PHE A 128 8.12 -13.81 -17.53
C PHE A 128 9.16 -14.79 -18.07
N ALA A 129 8.80 -16.06 -18.08
CA ALA A 129 9.71 -17.10 -18.58
C ALA A 129 9.00 -18.01 -19.56
N ARG A 130 9.73 -18.52 -20.54
CA ARG A 130 9.22 -19.56 -21.43
C ARG A 130 9.08 -20.86 -20.64
N PHE A 131 7.99 -21.56 -20.84
CA PHE A 131 7.76 -22.83 -20.15
C PHE A 131 8.83 -23.89 -20.49
N ASP A 132 9.34 -23.89 -21.71
CA ASP A 132 10.40 -24.78 -22.16
C ASP A 132 11.79 -24.50 -21.57
N SER A 133 11.96 -23.38 -20.86
CA SER A 133 13.19 -23.04 -20.14
C SER A 133 13.30 -23.64 -18.73
N PHE A 134 12.18 -24.22 -18.21
CA PHE A 134 12.18 -24.81 -16.87
C PHE A 134 12.90 -26.14 -16.85
N THR A 135 13.82 -26.30 -15.90
CA THR A 135 14.61 -27.54 -15.76
C THR A 135 14.07 -28.49 -14.68
N ASP A 136 13.24 -27.98 -13.75
CA ASP A 136 12.63 -28.76 -12.69
C ASP A 136 11.38 -29.50 -13.19
N SER A 137 11.46 -30.82 -13.27
CA SER A 137 10.39 -31.70 -13.78
C SER A 137 9.13 -31.68 -12.92
N ASP A 138 9.26 -31.45 -11.62
CA ASP A 138 8.14 -31.39 -10.68
C ASP A 138 7.35 -30.07 -10.89
N VAL A 139 8.06 -28.96 -11.03
CA VAL A 139 7.48 -27.66 -11.39
C VAL A 139 6.78 -27.74 -12.76
N VAL A 140 7.44 -28.31 -13.76
CA VAL A 140 6.88 -28.52 -15.11
C VAL A 140 5.58 -29.32 -15.05
N SER A 141 5.54 -30.40 -14.28
CA SER A 141 4.35 -31.24 -14.10
C SER A 141 3.19 -30.45 -13.45
N LYS A 142 3.48 -29.67 -12.40
CA LYS A 142 2.49 -28.86 -11.68
C LYS A 142 1.95 -27.71 -12.54
N ILE A 143 2.81 -27.06 -13.34
CA ILE A 143 2.35 -26.04 -14.31
C ILE A 143 1.45 -26.65 -15.37
N ASN A 144 1.78 -27.83 -15.89
CA ASN A 144 0.95 -28.52 -16.89
C ASN A 144 -0.40 -28.95 -16.34
N SER A 145 -0.47 -29.43 -15.11
CA SER A 145 -1.72 -29.82 -14.44
C SER A 145 -2.53 -28.63 -13.90
N GLY A 146 -2.02 -27.40 -14.02
CA GLY A 146 -2.70 -26.20 -13.54
C GLY A 146 -2.77 -26.08 -12.01
N GLN A 147 -1.84 -26.74 -11.29
CA GLN A 147 -1.79 -26.72 -9.82
C GLN A 147 -1.10 -25.45 -9.31
N TYR A 148 -1.65 -24.29 -9.66
CA TYR A 148 -1.21 -22.97 -9.19
C TYR A 148 -2.38 -21.99 -9.22
N GLY A 149 -2.44 -21.07 -8.28
CA GLY A 149 -3.45 -20.01 -8.23
C GLY A 149 -4.89 -20.46 -7.98
N GLN A 150 -5.13 -21.75 -7.78
CA GLN A 150 -6.44 -22.30 -7.45
C GLN A 150 -6.65 -22.30 -5.94
N GLU A 151 -7.90 -22.11 -5.49
CA GLU A 151 -8.22 -22.31 -4.08
C GLU A 151 -8.06 -23.80 -3.72
N SER A 152 -7.31 -24.05 -2.65
CA SER A 152 -7.25 -25.38 -2.06
C SER A 152 -8.61 -25.74 -1.47
N THR A 153 -9.00 -27.01 -1.59
CA THR A 153 -10.22 -27.51 -0.96
C THR A 153 -9.87 -28.25 0.32
N VAL A 154 -10.65 -28.01 1.37
CA VAL A 154 -10.62 -28.79 2.61
C VAL A 154 -11.79 -29.76 2.57
N THR A 155 -11.53 -31.04 2.86
CA THR A 155 -12.58 -32.07 2.95
C THR A 155 -12.99 -32.27 4.41
N ASP A 156 -14.28 -32.15 4.71
CA ASP A 156 -14.79 -32.41 6.04
C ASP A 156 -14.83 -33.92 6.40
N ALA A 157 -15.19 -34.24 7.62
CA ALA A 157 -15.30 -35.63 8.09
C ALA A 157 -16.38 -36.45 7.34
N PHE A 158 -17.25 -35.80 6.55
CA PHE A 158 -18.31 -36.41 5.78
C PHE A 158 -17.96 -36.54 4.27
N GLY A 159 -16.75 -36.12 3.88
CA GLY A 159 -16.29 -36.17 2.50
C GLY A 159 -16.71 -34.99 1.62
N ASN A 160 -17.32 -33.93 2.18
CA ASN A 160 -17.68 -32.74 1.44
C ASN A 160 -16.44 -31.83 1.27
N GLN A 161 -16.26 -31.31 0.06
CA GLN A 161 -15.17 -30.38 -0.23
C GLN A 161 -15.65 -28.93 -0.13
N PHE A 162 -14.91 -28.13 0.64
CA PHE A 162 -15.15 -26.69 0.80
C PHE A 162 -13.89 -25.93 0.37
N PRO A 163 -14.03 -24.74 -0.24
CA PRO A 163 -12.90 -23.86 -0.48
C PRO A 163 -12.20 -23.50 0.84
N SER A 164 -10.89 -23.67 0.91
CA SER A 164 -10.12 -23.35 2.13
C SER A 164 -9.86 -21.86 2.30
N GLY A 165 -10.18 -21.03 1.30
CA GLY A 165 -9.79 -19.63 1.23
C GLY A 165 -8.29 -19.41 0.97
N GLN A 166 -7.51 -20.49 0.84
CA GLN A 166 -6.07 -20.40 0.55
C GLN A 166 -5.81 -20.78 -0.91
N LYS A 167 -5.12 -19.90 -1.66
CA LYS A 167 -4.67 -20.20 -3.02
C LYS A 167 -3.47 -21.14 -2.97
N GLN A 168 -3.46 -22.15 -3.84
CA GLN A 168 -2.30 -23.02 -4.02
C GLN A 168 -1.17 -22.20 -4.65
N THR A 169 -0.08 -22.03 -3.95
CA THR A 169 1.11 -21.35 -4.46
C THR A 169 2.10 -22.39 -5.01
N LEU A 170 2.56 -22.20 -6.23
CA LEU A 170 3.65 -22.97 -6.81
C LEU A 170 4.91 -22.11 -6.80
N LYS A 171 5.83 -22.46 -5.90
CA LYS A 171 7.13 -21.79 -5.82
C LYS A 171 8.11 -22.37 -6.81
N VAL A 172 8.87 -21.50 -7.45
CA VAL A 172 9.96 -21.81 -8.36
C VAL A 172 11.25 -21.20 -7.84
N ALA A 173 12.33 -22.00 -7.85
CA ALA A 173 13.62 -21.53 -7.40
C ALA A 173 14.32 -20.71 -8.50
N GLU A 174 15.04 -19.68 -8.12
CA GLU A 174 15.91 -18.94 -9.04
C GLU A 174 16.94 -19.87 -9.67
N GLY A 175 17.25 -19.62 -10.96
CA GLY A 175 18.20 -20.46 -11.71
C GLY A 175 17.61 -21.76 -12.30
N THR A 176 16.36 -22.12 -11.97
CA THR A 176 15.67 -23.27 -12.59
C THR A 176 14.95 -22.92 -13.90
N TYR A 177 14.93 -21.66 -14.28
CA TYR A 177 14.39 -21.11 -15.52
C TYR A 177 15.16 -19.89 -15.98
N THR A 178 14.94 -19.48 -17.21
CA THR A 178 15.55 -18.26 -17.78
C THR A 178 14.46 -17.20 -17.97
N PRO A 179 14.56 -16.04 -17.30
CA PRO A 179 13.63 -14.94 -17.52
C PRO A 179 13.73 -14.42 -18.97
N LEU A 180 12.60 -14.21 -19.60
CA LEU A 180 12.45 -13.59 -20.92
C LEU A 180 12.41 -12.07 -20.80
N ILE A 181 11.59 -11.57 -19.91
CA ILE A 181 11.46 -10.15 -19.51
C ILE A 181 11.21 -10.08 -18.01
N THR A 182 11.53 -8.94 -17.41
CA THR A 182 11.39 -8.68 -15.98
C THR A 182 10.50 -7.45 -15.73
N GLY A 183 10.23 -7.16 -14.47
CA GLY A 183 9.50 -5.97 -14.06
C GLY A 183 10.12 -4.65 -14.54
N GLU A 184 11.44 -4.62 -14.82
CA GLU A 184 12.12 -3.44 -15.36
C GLU A 184 11.64 -3.05 -16.77
N ASN A 185 11.09 -4.01 -17.53
CA ASN A 185 10.55 -3.77 -18.84
C ASN A 185 9.10 -3.24 -18.83
N ILE A 186 8.52 -2.99 -17.66
CA ILE A 186 7.16 -2.47 -17.51
C ILE A 186 7.18 -0.95 -17.58
N LYS A 187 6.40 -0.40 -18.53
CA LYS A 187 6.22 1.05 -18.68
C LYS A 187 4.97 1.56 -17.97
N ASN A 188 3.89 0.78 -17.98
CA ASN A 188 2.61 1.17 -17.41
C ASN A 188 1.82 -0.05 -16.94
N VAL A 189 0.99 0.13 -15.90
CA VAL A 189 0.13 -0.91 -15.33
C VAL A 189 -1.28 -0.39 -15.17
N THR A 190 -2.29 -1.12 -15.66
CA THR A 190 -3.70 -0.80 -15.47
C THR A 190 -4.47 -2.01 -14.93
N VAL A 191 -5.59 -1.74 -14.29
CA VAL A 191 -6.49 -2.79 -13.77
C VAL A 191 -7.84 -2.64 -14.44
N ASP A 192 -8.29 -3.71 -15.08
CA ASP A 192 -9.59 -3.78 -15.73
C ASP A 192 -10.30 -5.07 -15.37
N ARG A 193 -11.60 -5.18 -15.64
CA ARG A 193 -12.29 -6.47 -15.55
C ARG A 193 -11.71 -7.44 -16.56
N ALA A 194 -11.57 -8.70 -16.18
CA ALA A 194 -11.03 -9.75 -17.07
C ALA A 194 -11.85 -9.93 -18.37
N SER A 195 -13.17 -9.64 -18.29
CA SER A 195 -14.06 -9.48 -19.43
C SER A 195 -15.26 -8.63 -19.01
N GLU A 196 -16.09 -8.18 -19.96
CA GLU A 196 -17.27 -7.35 -19.66
C GLU A 196 -18.26 -8.00 -18.67
N THR A 197 -18.35 -9.32 -18.69
CA THR A 197 -19.25 -10.10 -17.83
C THR A 197 -18.52 -10.73 -16.64
N ALA A 198 -17.19 -10.63 -16.53
CA ALA A 198 -16.43 -11.25 -15.47
C ALA A 198 -16.61 -10.52 -14.14
N THR A 199 -16.61 -11.28 -13.06
CA THR A 199 -16.53 -10.78 -11.68
C THR A 199 -15.09 -10.62 -11.22
N THR A 200 -14.13 -11.15 -11.98
CA THR A 200 -12.69 -11.10 -11.70
C THR A 200 -12.02 -9.98 -12.49
N TYR A 201 -10.85 -9.57 -12.00
CA TYR A 201 -10.05 -8.49 -12.57
C TYR A 201 -8.75 -9.04 -13.17
N ALA A 202 -8.21 -8.31 -14.13
CA ALA A 202 -6.93 -8.55 -14.77
C ALA A 202 -6.01 -7.34 -14.57
N VAL A 203 -4.72 -7.59 -14.48
CA VAL A 203 -3.69 -6.55 -14.45
C VAL A 203 -3.04 -6.49 -15.83
N ASN A 204 -3.25 -5.36 -16.52
CA ASN A 204 -2.73 -5.14 -17.86
C ASN A 204 -1.42 -4.36 -17.79
N LEU A 205 -0.42 -4.86 -18.48
CA LEU A 205 0.92 -4.31 -18.54
C LEU A 205 1.18 -3.79 -19.95
N THR A 206 1.81 -2.63 -20.02
CA THR A 206 2.42 -2.13 -21.26
C THR A 206 3.93 -2.19 -21.11
N LEU A 207 4.59 -2.92 -21.98
CA LEU A 207 6.04 -3.08 -21.97
C LEU A 207 6.74 -1.89 -22.64
N ASP A 208 8.00 -1.69 -22.30
CA ASP A 208 8.91 -0.80 -23.01
C ASP A 208 9.28 -1.36 -24.40
N SER A 209 10.11 -0.66 -25.16
CA SER A 209 10.49 -1.11 -26.49
C SER A 209 11.32 -2.39 -26.50
N ALA A 210 12.21 -2.56 -25.53
CA ALA A 210 13.05 -3.76 -25.41
C ALA A 210 12.22 -4.98 -24.99
N GLY A 211 11.38 -4.84 -23.98
CA GLY A 211 10.45 -5.87 -23.54
C GLY A 211 9.44 -6.25 -24.62
N THR A 212 8.90 -5.27 -25.34
CA THR A 212 7.98 -5.50 -26.47
C THR A 212 8.65 -6.35 -27.55
N GLN A 213 9.88 -6.05 -27.93
CA GLN A 213 10.59 -6.81 -28.96
C GLN A 213 10.92 -8.23 -28.50
N ALA A 214 11.40 -8.39 -27.26
CA ALA A 214 11.70 -9.70 -26.69
C ALA A 214 10.43 -10.56 -26.61
N PHE A 215 9.32 -9.96 -26.13
CA PHE A 215 8.03 -10.65 -25.99
C PHE A 215 7.41 -11.03 -27.34
N ALA A 216 7.49 -10.13 -28.35
CA ALA A 216 7.02 -10.39 -29.70
C ALA A 216 7.78 -11.58 -30.35
N ASN A 217 9.10 -11.59 -30.24
CA ASN A 217 9.92 -12.70 -30.75
C ASN A 217 9.56 -14.02 -30.08
N ALA A 218 9.46 -14.05 -28.77
CA ALA A 218 9.11 -15.25 -28.03
C ALA A 218 7.70 -15.76 -28.37
N THR A 219 6.71 -14.85 -28.43
CA THR A 219 5.33 -15.22 -28.76
C THR A 219 5.21 -15.69 -30.21
N LYS A 220 5.97 -15.13 -31.14
CA LYS A 220 6.04 -15.60 -32.53
C LYS A 220 6.56 -17.04 -32.64
N GLU A 221 7.60 -17.39 -31.85
CA GLU A 221 8.15 -18.73 -31.82
C GLU A 221 7.22 -19.74 -31.14
N LEU A 222 6.53 -19.32 -30.07
CA LEU A 222 5.66 -20.18 -29.27
C LEU A 222 4.27 -20.40 -29.86
N ALA A 223 3.75 -19.46 -30.65
CA ALA A 223 2.41 -19.51 -31.22
C ALA A 223 2.10 -20.78 -32.05
N PRO A 224 2.99 -21.28 -32.92
CA PRO A 224 2.73 -22.47 -33.72
C PRO A 224 2.52 -23.73 -32.87
N THR A 225 3.22 -23.84 -31.76
CA THR A 225 3.16 -24.98 -30.83
C THR A 225 2.19 -24.77 -29.67
N LYS A 226 1.57 -23.58 -29.57
CA LYS A 226 0.79 -23.14 -28.42
C LYS A 226 1.59 -23.26 -27.11
N GLY A 227 2.89 -22.93 -27.17
CA GLY A 227 3.77 -22.92 -26.02
C GLY A 227 3.27 -21.97 -24.95
N LYS A 228 3.67 -22.16 -23.70
CA LYS A 228 3.22 -21.34 -22.56
C LYS A 228 4.28 -20.32 -22.19
N ILE A 229 3.83 -19.15 -21.74
CA ILE A 229 4.63 -18.18 -21.00
C ILE A 229 4.20 -18.21 -19.54
N VAL A 230 5.13 -18.46 -18.64
CA VAL A 230 4.89 -18.53 -17.21
C VAL A 230 5.14 -17.16 -16.62
N ILE A 231 4.19 -16.63 -15.86
CA ILE A 231 4.26 -15.36 -15.15
C ILE A 231 4.54 -15.66 -13.69
N ILE A 232 5.66 -15.14 -13.18
CA ILE A 232 6.18 -15.41 -11.86
C ILE A 232 6.29 -14.10 -11.11
N LEU A 233 5.78 -14.05 -9.89
CA LEU A 233 5.90 -12.91 -8.98
C LEU A 233 6.50 -13.40 -7.66
N ASP A 234 7.62 -12.83 -7.28
CA ASP A 234 8.36 -13.21 -6.04
C ASP A 234 8.63 -14.71 -5.94
N GLY A 235 9.00 -15.34 -7.06
CA GLY A 235 9.25 -16.78 -7.13
C GLY A 235 8.00 -17.66 -7.09
N GLU A 236 6.79 -17.08 -7.18
CA GLU A 236 5.52 -17.82 -7.21
C GLU A 236 4.85 -17.71 -8.58
N VAL A 237 4.44 -18.84 -9.15
CA VAL A 237 3.72 -18.88 -10.42
C VAL A 237 2.32 -18.28 -10.24
N GLN A 238 2.06 -17.18 -10.93
CA GLN A 238 0.76 -16.50 -10.96
C GLN A 238 -0.15 -17.04 -12.05
N SER A 239 0.40 -17.23 -13.26
CA SER A 239 -0.32 -17.78 -14.39
C SER A 239 0.64 -18.36 -15.43
N ALA A 240 0.15 -19.24 -16.29
CA ALA A 240 0.92 -19.84 -17.37
C ALA A 240 0.04 -19.99 -18.65
N PRO A 241 -0.36 -18.86 -19.27
CA PRO A 241 -1.20 -18.89 -20.46
C PRO A 241 -0.48 -19.50 -21.67
N ALA A 242 -1.25 -20.23 -22.50
CA ALA A 242 -0.76 -20.67 -23.79
C ALA A 242 -0.82 -19.52 -24.81
N VAL A 243 0.25 -19.35 -25.54
CA VAL A 243 0.38 -18.33 -26.60
C VAL A 243 -0.44 -18.76 -27.81
N GLN A 244 -1.45 -17.96 -28.18
CA GLN A 244 -2.32 -18.25 -29.32
C GLN A 244 -1.82 -17.62 -30.62
N SER A 245 -1.17 -16.46 -30.53
CA SER A 245 -0.64 -15.69 -31.67
C SER A 245 0.52 -14.81 -31.19
N GLU A 246 1.29 -14.29 -32.16
CA GLU A 246 2.31 -13.25 -31.90
C GLU A 246 1.66 -12.03 -31.24
N ILE A 247 2.32 -11.45 -30.25
CA ILE A 247 1.90 -10.25 -29.53
C ILE A 247 2.93 -9.12 -29.79
N PRO A 248 2.81 -8.36 -30.89
CA PRO A 248 3.80 -7.35 -31.26
C PRO A 248 3.59 -6.01 -30.56
N THR A 249 2.47 -5.83 -29.84
CA THR A 249 2.08 -4.53 -29.24
C THR A 249 2.68 -4.26 -27.87
N GLY A 250 3.31 -5.27 -27.25
CA GLY A 250 3.81 -5.16 -25.87
C GLY A 250 2.74 -5.04 -24.80
N ASN A 251 1.47 -5.28 -25.15
CA ASN A 251 0.40 -5.33 -24.17
C ASN A 251 0.23 -6.77 -23.66
N VAL A 252 0.43 -6.96 -22.37
CA VAL A 252 0.37 -8.25 -21.70
C VAL A 252 -0.64 -8.17 -20.58
N SER A 253 -1.46 -9.19 -20.39
CA SER A 253 -2.45 -9.25 -19.33
C SER A 253 -2.14 -10.39 -18.37
N ILE A 254 -2.02 -10.08 -17.09
CA ILE A 254 -1.95 -11.06 -16.01
C ILE A 254 -3.39 -11.37 -15.61
N THR A 255 -3.85 -12.56 -15.96
CA THR A 255 -5.19 -13.04 -15.64
C THR A 255 -5.14 -14.06 -14.53
N GLY A 256 -6.17 -14.10 -13.70
CA GLY A 256 -6.33 -15.01 -12.58
C GLY A 256 -7.66 -14.72 -11.88
N ASN A 257 -7.90 -15.39 -10.76
CA ASN A 257 -9.08 -15.15 -9.93
C ASN A 257 -8.79 -13.96 -8.96
N TYR A 258 -8.46 -12.79 -9.52
CA TYR A 258 -8.20 -11.59 -8.71
C TYR A 258 -9.50 -10.86 -8.41
N THR A 259 -9.70 -10.52 -7.14
CA THR A 259 -10.65 -9.49 -6.72
C THR A 259 -10.15 -8.11 -7.16
N GLN A 260 -11.00 -7.10 -7.07
CA GLN A 260 -10.61 -5.73 -7.41
C GLN A 260 -9.45 -5.23 -6.55
N ASP A 261 -9.48 -5.53 -5.26
CA ASP A 261 -8.46 -5.06 -4.31
C ASP A 261 -7.14 -5.80 -4.49
N GLU A 262 -7.17 -7.12 -4.71
CA GLU A 262 -5.95 -7.88 -5.07
C GLU A 262 -5.30 -7.36 -6.36
N ALA A 263 -6.09 -7.06 -7.38
CA ALA A 263 -5.57 -6.50 -8.64
C ALA A 263 -4.98 -5.08 -8.46
N LYS A 264 -5.61 -4.23 -7.64
CA LYS A 264 -5.08 -2.91 -7.29
C LYS A 264 -3.78 -3.00 -6.49
N ASN A 265 -3.70 -3.92 -5.54
CA ASN A 265 -2.50 -4.15 -4.75
C ASN A 265 -1.35 -4.63 -5.64
N LEU A 266 -1.64 -5.59 -6.55
CA LEU A 266 -0.66 -6.05 -7.52
C LEU A 266 -0.19 -4.90 -8.43
N LYS A 267 -1.11 -4.07 -8.93
CA LYS A 267 -0.76 -2.85 -9.68
C LYS A 267 0.20 -1.97 -8.89
N THR A 268 -0.13 -1.64 -7.63
CA THR A 268 0.71 -0.80 -6.75
C THR A 268 2.11 -1.38 -6.58
N ILE A 269 2.23 -2.69 -6.36
CA ILE A 269 3.52 -3.37 -6.24
C ILE A 269 4.33 -3.21 -7.53
N LEU A 270 3.71 -3.45 -8.69
CA LEU A 270 4.39 -3.40 -9.98
C LEU A 270 4.76 -1.98 -10.42
N GLU A 271 3.89 -0.98 -10.16
CA GLU A 271 4.18 0.44 -10.47
C GLU A 271 5.28 1.01 -9.58
N SER A 272 5.36 0.58 -8.33
CA SER A 272 6.42 1.04 -7.42
C SER A 272 7.78 0.43 -7.72
N GLY A 273 7.83 -0.65 -8.48
CA GLY A 273 9.04 -1.39 -8.81
C GLY A 273 9.38 -2.49 -7.80
N SER A 274 10.36 -3.30 -8.15
CA SER A 274 10.86 -4.39 -7.31
C SER A 274 11.88 -3.89 -6.28
N LEU A 275 11.77 -4.42 -5.07
CA LEU A 275 12.76 -4.19 -4.03
C LEU A 275 14.08 -4.89 -4.38
N PRO A 276 15.24 -4.23 -4.23
CA PRO A 276 16.54 -4.83 -4.52
C PRO A 276 16.92 -5.93 -3.52
N VAL A 277 16.30 -5.93 -2.34
CA VAL A 277 16.50 -6.92 -1.27
C VAL A 277 15.15 -7.42 -0.75
N SER A 278 15.15 -8.62 -0.18
CA SER A 278 13.95 -9.18 0.46
C SER A 278 13.81 -8.65 1.89
N PHE A 279 12.57 -8.46 2.32
CA PHE A 279 12.26 -8.00 3.68
C PHE A 279 11.45 -9.02 4.45
N SER A 280 11.76 -9.15 5.73
CA SER A 280 10.96 -9.90 6.70
C SER A 280 10.44 -8.96 7.79
N PHE A 281 9.25 -9.25 8.31
CA PHE A 281 8.67 -8.49 9.41
C PHE A 281 9.34 -8.92 10.72
N SER A 282 10.09 -8.00 11.34
CA SER A 282 10.74 -8.25 12.62
C SER A 282 9.85 -7.89 13.80
N GLN A 283 9.10 -6.80 13.67
CA GLN A 283 8.11 -6.35 14.64
C GLN A 283 6.91 -5.79 13.89
N SER A 284 5.72 -6.17 14.30
CA SER A 284 4.47 -5.62 13.78
C SER A 284 3.58 -5.30 14.96
N GLN A 285 3.20 -4.04 15.09
CA GLN A 285 2.31 -3.56 16.14
C GLN A 285 1.15 -2.81 15.51
N VAL A 286 -0.05 -3.32 15.73
CA VAL A 286 -1.28 -2.60 15.41
C VAL A 286 -1.67 -1.80 16.65
N VAL A 287 -1.69 -0.48 16.52
CA VAL A 287 -2.06 0.43 17.61
C VAL A 287 -3.53 0.82 17.46
N GLY A 288 -4.33 0.50 18.45
CA GLY A 288 -5.74 0.91 18.48
C GLY A 288 -5.89 2.39 18.86
N PRO A 289 -6.94 3.09 18.37
CA PRO A 289 -7.13 4.53 18.58
C PRO A 289 -7.59 4.91 19.99
N THR A 290 -7.73 3.94 20.91
CA THR A 290 -8.40 4.13 22.21
C THR A 290 -7.65 5.02 23.18
N LEU A 291 -6.32 4.99 23.19
CA LEU A 291 -5.49 5.77 24.13
C LEU A 291 -5.42 7.27 23.76
N GLY A 292 -5.46 7.59 22.48
CA GLY A 292 -5.38 8.98 22.01
C GLY A 292 -6.69 9.74 22.15
N GLN A 293 -7.83 9.10 21.93
CA GLN A 293 -9.15 9.72 22.07
C GLN A 293 -9.45 10.12 23.51
N ASP A 294 -9.10 9.29 24.49
CA ASP A 294 -9.27 9.59 25.90
C ASP A 294 -8.35 10.73 26.37
N ALA A 295 -7.12 10.80 25.83
CA ALA A 295 -6.18 11.87 26.13
C ALA A 295 -6.62 13.21 25.52
N LEU A 296 -7.15 13.20 24.29
CA LEU A 296 -7.69 14.40 23.64
C LEU A 296 -8.95 14.91 24.34
N ALA A 297 -9.88 14.02 24.66
CA ALA A 297 -11.11 14.38 25.39
C ALA A 297 -10.77 15.01 26.75
N SER A 298 -9.85 14.42 27.50
CA SER A 298 -9.37 14.95 28.78
C SER A 298 -8.64 16.27 28.61
N GLY A 299 -7.80 16.43 27.59
CA GLY A 299 -7.06 17.67 27.28
C GLY A 299 -8.00 18.84 26.93
N VAL A 300 -9.03 18.60 26.12
CA VAL A 300 -10.05 19.61 25.79
C VAL A 300 -10.83 20.06 27.03
N VAL A 301 -11.21 19.12 27.90
CA VAL A 301 -11.90 19.45 29.15
C VAL A 301 -11.01 20.31 30.07
N VAL A 302 -9.73 19.97 30.20
CA VAL A 302 -8.78 20.75 31.00
C VAL A 302 -8.57 22.14 30.40
N ALA A 303 -8.47 22.27 29.08
CA ALA A 303 -8.30 23.56 28.39
C ALA A 303 -9.54 24.47 28.48
N LEU A 304 -10.74 23.90 28.67
CA LEU A 304 -11.98 24.66 28.87
C LEU A 304 -12.22 25.07 30.33
N LEU A 305 -11.62 24.37 31.29
CA LEU A 305 -11.78 24.61 32.73
C LEU A 305 -10.67 25.49 33.34
N GLY A 306 -9.52 25.64 32.68
CA GLY A 306 -8.39 26.48 33.06
C GLY A 306 -8.40 27.84 32.37
#